data_64421590a49c509cbbcd8c0d2ff6f510
#
_entry.id   64421590a49c509cbbcd8c0d2ff6f510
#
_cell.length_a   1.000
_cell.length_b   1.000
_cell.length_c   1.000
_cell.angle_alpha   90.00
_cell.angle_beta   90.00
_cell.angle_gamma   90.00
#
_symmetry.space_group_name_H-M   'P 1'
#
loop_
_entity.id
_entity.type
_entity.pdbx_description
1 polymer ?
#
loop_
_entity_poly.entity_id
_entity_poly.type
_entity_poly.pdbx_seq_one_letter_code
_entity_poly.pdbx_strand_id
1 'polypeptide(L)'
;MSIFESNKIKFGELSNQVRDYLVRTYNQTRSVFTSASPFGQIIQVLNSYSQLFFMYLEDSLVEMNIFTASKQKSIHGWARLTGHNASRGTSAQGTLRIRIKPGAAQEQNFSFLRILDQTKLISESNNLPYFIQLGSVTESILLEGISNEFVNVKLIQGELEEQTKTGTGKNLQSFTLTAKKPIDNENVFVKVNGEPFEIVDSLYDMVKGDKQCLVKTGISGGIDVYFGNEDFGYIPPAGSRIVVTYVLTDGYAGNIFSKSNQVKFQWKDPGFSNIGDELDLNEILTEQIFALSMSS
;
A
#
# COMPACT_ATOMS: atom_id res chain seq x y z
N MET A 1 20.74 18.49 19.27
CA MET A 1 22.20 18.55 19.12
C MET A 1 22.65 17.21 18.61
N SER A 2 23.00 17.12 17.33
CA SER A 2 23.39 15.85 16.69
C SER A 2 24.73 15.41 17.25
N ILE A 3 24.78 14.18 17.78
CA ILE A 3 26.02 13.56 18.28
C ILE A 3 27.05 13.37 17.16
N PHE A 4 26.64 13.57 15.90
CA PHE A 4 27.42 13.27 14.71
C PHE A 4 27.89 14.51 13.92
N GLU A 5 27.77 15.72 14.47
CA GLU A 5 28.24 16.93 13.77
C GLU A 5 29.75 17.12 13.79
N SER A 6 30.51 16.33 14.51
CA SER A 6 31.92 16.57 14.75
C SER A 6 32.80 15.68 13.95
N ASN A 7 32.95 15.37 12.89
CA ASN A 7 34.06 14.78 12.13
C ASN A 7 33.63 14.22 10.76
N LYS A 8 33.10 15.08 9.89
CA LYS A 8 33.20 14.77 8.47
C LYS A 8 34.67 14.81 8.09
N ILE A 9 35.31 13.63 8.12
CA ILE A 9 36.67 13.47 7.61
C ILE A 9 36.64 13.88 6.14
N LYS A 10 37.16 15.07 5.85
CA LYS A 10 37.21 15.56 4.47
C LYS A 10 38.24 14.73 3.70
N PHE A 11 37.89 14.30 2.49
CA PHE A 11 38.77 13.52 1.61
C PHE A 11 40.19 14.09 1.51
N GLY A 12 40.33 15.42 1.39
CA GLY A 12 41.61 16.10 1.33
C GLY A 12 42.44 15.97 2.59
N GLU A 13 41.81 16.02 3.77
CA GLU A 13 42.50 15.86 5.05
C GLU A 13 43.00 14.44 5.25
N LEU A 14 42.15 13.45 4.99
CA LEU A 14 42.53 12.03 5.04
C LEU A 14 43.66 11.71 4.08
N SER A 15 43.60 12.20 2.86
CA SER A 15 44.66 12.04 1.84
C SER A 15 45.99 12.63 2.29
N ASN A 16 45.97 13.81 2.91
CA ASN A 16 47.20 14.47 3.43
C ASN A 16 47.75 13.70 4.63
N GLN A 17 46.94 13.28 5.56
CA GLN A 17 47.38 12.49 6.73
C GLN A 17 48.03 11.16 6.32
N VAL A 18 47.43 10.45 5.36
CA VAL A 18 48.01 9.18 4.83
C VAL A 18 49.35 9.44 4.14
N ARG A 19 49.45 10.51 3.32
CA ARG A 19 50.74 10.86 2.68
C ARG A 19 51.81 11.23 3.68
N ASP A 20 51.49 12.05 4.67
CA ASP A 20 52.45 12.47 5.69
C ASP A 20 52.91 11.28 6.56
N TYR A 21 52.01 10.34 6.85
CA TYR A 21 52.35 9.09 7.53
C TYR A 21 53.34 8.24 6.68
N LEU A 22 53.03 8.06 5.38
CA LEU A 22 53.89 7.29 4.47
C LEU A 22 55.26 7.92 4.26
N VAL A 23 55.32 9.24 4.12
CA VAL A 23 56.61 9.98 4.03
C VAL A 23 57.47 9.74 5.27
N ARG A 24 56.89 9.82 6.48
CA ARG A 24 57.60 9.61 7.75
C ARG A 24 58.03 8.14 7.93
N THR A 25 57.15 7.20 7.59
CA THR A 25 57.41 5.77 7.83
C THR A 25 58.46 5.19 6.88
N TYR A 26 58.41 5.59 5.62
CA TYR A 26 59.29 5.04 4.59
C TYR A 26 60.45 5.95 4.23
N ASN A 27 60.63 7.07 4.90
CA ASN A 27 61.69 8.07 4.68
C ASN A 27 61.82 8.48 3.18
N GLN A 28 60.71 8.56 2.47
CA GLN A 28 60.64 8.89 1.07
C GLN A 28 60.31 10.37 0.87
N THR A 29 60.71 10.91 -0.27
CA THR A 29 60.38 12.31 -0.62
C THR A 29 58.84 12.42 -0.91
N ARG A 30 58.25 13.52 -0.49
CA ARG A 30 56.83 13.79 -0.67
C ARG A 30 56.35 13.73 -2.14
N SER A 31 57.29 13.93 -3.08
CA SER A 31 57.05 13.84 -4.52
C SER A 31 56.65 12.44 -5.00
N VAL A 32 57.06 11.38 -4.31
CA VAL A 32 56.69 10.00 -4.63
C VAL A 32 55.21 9.74 -4.42
N PHE A 33 54.61 10.47 -3.48
CA PHE A 33 53.19 10.31 -3.10
C PHE A 33 52.28 11.46 -3.63
N THR A 34 52.74 12.20 -4.64
CA THR A 34 51.92 13.22 -5.30
C THR A 34 50.77 12.57 -6.07
N SER A 35 49.68 13.30 -6.29
CA SER A 35 48.52 12.81 -7.03
C SER A 35 48.84 12.36 -8.46
N ALA A 36 49.92 12.87 -9.04
CA ALA A 36 50.41 12.51 -10.38
C ALA A 36 51.27 11.21 -10.40
N SER A 37 51.73 10.73 -9.25
CA SER A 37 52.49 9.50 -9.16
C SER A 37 51.60 8.24 -9.10
N PRO A 38 52.01 7.07 -9.59
CA PRO A 38 51.24 5.84 -9.49
C PRO A 38 50.87 5.49 -8.06
N PHE A 39 51.77 5.67 -7.10
CA PHE A 39 51.49 5.50 -5.67
C PHE A 39 50.45 6.51 -5.13
N GLY A 40 50.54 7.76 -5.54
CA GLY A 40 49.56 8.78 -5.19
C GLY A 40 48.17 8.48 -5.74
N GLN A 41 48.07 7.92 -6.93
CA GLN A 41 46.80 7.49 -7.52
C GLN A 41 46.19 6.33 -6.72
N ILE A 42 46.99 5.31 -6.32
CA ILE A 42 46.55 4.21 -5.47
C ILE A 42 46.04 4.74 -4.13
N ILE A 43 46.74 5.68 -3.50
CA ILE A 43 46.34 6.29 -2.25
C ILE A 43 45.00 7.03 -2.42
N GLN A 44 44.76 7.74 -3.52
CA GLN A 44 43.51 8.41 -3.80
C GLN A 44 42.35 7.42 -3.94
N VAL A 45 42.55 6.32 -4.64
CA VAL A 45 41.53 5.26 -4.79
C VAL A 45 41.20 4.65 -3.42
N LEU A 46 42.19 4.29 -2.62
CA LEU A 46 42.00 3.73 -1.29
C LEU A 46 41.24 4.72 -0.35
N ASN A 47 41.61 6.00 -0.41
CA ASN A 47 40.94 7.02 0.38
C ASN A 47 39.47 7.23 -0.06
N SER A 48 39.20 7.15 -1.37
CA SER A 48 37.84 7.22 -1.88
C SER A 48 36.99 6.04 -1.40
N TYR A 49 37.53 4.84 -1.42
CA TYR A 49 36.88 3.65 -0.85
C TYR A 49 36.64 3.79 0.66
N SER A 50 37.63 4.28 1.40
CA SER A 50 37.51 4.50 2.84
C SER A 50 36.41 5.52 3.14
N GLN A 51 36.34 6.62 2.40
CA GLN A 51 35.30 7.63 2.57
C GLN A 51 33.91 7.06 2.26
N LEU A 52 33.77 6.29 1.18
CA LEU A 52 32.54 5.60 0.84
C LEU A 52 32.11 4.63 1.94
N PHE A 53 33.05 3.86 2.48
CA PHE A 53 32.81 2.94 3.58
C PHE A 53 32.33 3.66 4.84
N PHE A 54 32.98 4.75 5.25
CA PHE A 54 32.56 5.56 6.39
C PHE A 54 31.17 6.16 6.19
N MET A 55 30.84 6.60 4.96
CA MET A 55 29.51 7.13 4.64
C MET A 55 28.42 6.07 4.79
N TYR A 56 28.67 4.82 4.34
CA TYR A 56 27.75 3.70 4.55
C TYR A 56 27.62 3.32 6.03
N LEU A 57 28.72 3.39 6.77
CA LEU A 57 28.73 3.07 8.20
C LEU A 57 27.94 4.12 8.99
N GLU A 58 28.14 5.41 8.68
CA GLU A 58 27.36 6.51 9.26
C GLU A 58 25.88 6.37 8.97
N ASP A 59 25.49 6.12 7.70
CA ASP A 59 24.11 5.89 7.31
C ASP A 59 23.50 4.70 8.07
N SER A 60 24.27 3.60 8.21
CA SER A 60 23.82 2.43 8.97
C SER A 60 23.62 2.75 10.46
N LEU A 61 24.52 3.51 11.07
CA LEU A 61 24.41 3.90 12.49
C LEU A 61 23.21 4.83 12.72
N VAL A 62 22.95 5.78 11.80
CA VAL A 62 21.77 6.64 11.84
C VAL A 62 20.49 5.83 11.79
N GLU A 63 20.44 4.82 10.92
CA GLU A 63 19.26 3.96 10.76
C GLU A 63 19.07 2.93 11.90
N MET A 64 20.13 2.62 12.65
CA MET A 64 20.06 1.77 13.84
C MET A 64 19.46 2.45 15.07
N ASN A 65 19.28 3.75 15.06
CA ASN A 65 18.73 4.50 16.17
C ASN A 65 17.30 4.94 15.88
N ILE A 66 16.37 4.59 16.78
CA ILE A 66 14.93 4.88 16.63
C ILE A 66 14.63 6.38 16.46
N PHE A 67 15.45 7.27 17.06
CA PHE A 67 15.25 8.72 17.01
C PHE A 67 15.81 9.38 15.75
N THR A 68 16.70 8.70 15.05
CA THR A 68 17.37 9.25 13.85
C THR A 68 17.05 8.47 12.58
N ALA A 69 16.43 7.30 12.70
CA ALA A 69 16.01 6.49 11.56
C ALA A 69 15.05 7.28 10.65
N SER A 70 15.34 7.33 9.37
CA SER A 70 14.57 8.05 8.36
C SER A 70 14.02 7.15 7.27
N LYS A 71 14.63 5.98 7.05
CA LYS A 71 14.17 5.02 6.04
C LYS A 71 12.96 4.27 6.53
N GLN A 72 11.93 4.21 5.70
CA GLN A 72 10.68 3.49 6.00
C GLN A 72 10.91 2.08 6.53
N LYS A 73 11.85 1.34 5.92
CA LYS A 73 12.22 -0.01 6.35
C LYS A 73 12.71 -0.07 7.79
N SER A 74 13.55 0.88 8.20
CA SER A 74 14.09 0.98 9.57
C SER A 74 13.01 1.34 10.56
N ILE A 75 12.17 2.32 10.22
CA ILE A 75 11.03 2.76 11.06
C ILE A 75 10.05 1.60 11.27
N HIS A 76 9.69 0.86 10.21
CA HIS A 76 8.81 -0.30 10.33
C HIS A 76 9.46 -1.43 11.14
N GLY A 77 10.78 -1.61 11.03
CA GLY A 77 11.53 -2.56 11.87
C GLY A 77 11.43 -2.21 13.35
N TRP A 78 11.63 -0.95 13.71
CA TRP A 78 11.50 -0.46 15.08
C TRP A 78 10.05 -0.55 15.60
N ALA A 79 9.06 -0.18 14.77
CA ALA A 79 7.65 -0.33 15.12
C ALA A 79 7.30 -1.78 15.47
N ARG A 80 7.78 -2.76 14.69
CA ARG A 80 7.57 -4.19 14.98
C ARG A 80 8.23 -4.65 16.27
N LEU A 81 9.43 -4.16 16.58
CA LEU A 81 10.14 -4.46 17.85
C LEU A 81 9.35 -4.00 19.06
N THR A 82 8.66 -2.85 18.96
CA THR A 82 7.80 -2.32 20.03
C THR A 82 6.39 -2.90 20.02
N GLY A 83 6.10 -3.87 19.12
CA GLY A 83 4.77 -4.47 18.99
C GLY A 83 3.75 -3.59 18.24
N HIS A 84 4.16 -2.42 17.75
CA HIS A 84 3.29 -1.53 17.01
C HIS A 84 3.16 -2.00 15.54
N ASN A 85 1.91 -2.08 15.07
CA ASN A 85 1.63 -2.30 13.65
C ASN A 85 1.55 -0.94 12.94
N ALA A 86 2.56 -0.61 12.15
CA ALA A 86 2.59 0.66 11.43
C ALA A 86 1.38 0.73 10.46
N SER A 87 0.65 1.84 10.49
CA SER A 87 -0.44 2.08 9.55
C SER A 87 0.08 2.20 8.11
N ARG A 88 -0.73 1.75 7.18
CA ARG A 88 -0.49 1.90 5.73
C ARG A 88 -1.16 3.17 5.22
N GLY A 89 -1.29 3.29 3.91
CA GLY A 89 -2.11 4.32 3.31
C GLY A 89 -3.59 4.18 3.70
N THR A 90 -4.32 5.28 3.71
CA THR A 90 -5.77 5.30 3.91
C THR A 90 -6.43 5.81 2.64
N SER A 91 -7.42 5.07 2.14
CA SER A 91 -8.20 5.47 0.97
C SER A 91 -9.20 6.57 1.34
N ALA A 92 -9.43 7.49 0.43
CA ALA A 92 -10.53 8.44 0.58
C ALA A 92 -11.87 7.70 0.45
N GLN A 93 -12.77 7.95 1.38
CA GLN A 93 -14.08 7.31 1.46
C GLN A 93 -15.19 8.34 1.49
N GLY A 94 -16.35 8.01 0.94
CA GLY A 94 -17.50 8.90 0.93
C GLY A 94 -18.76 8.20 0.51
N THR A 95 -19.84 8.97 0.41
CA THR A 95 -21.14 8.48 -0.02
C THR A 95 -21.49 9.04 -1.38
N LEU A 96 -21.72 8.16 -2.33
CA LEU A 96 -22.26 8.46 -3.63
C LEU A 96 -23.77 8.20 -3.61
N ARG A 97 -24.55 9.16 -4.06
CA ARG A 97 -25.99 9.00 -4.29
C ARG A 97 -26.24 8.75 -5.76
N ILE A 98 -26.92 7.67 -6.04
CA ILE A 98 -27.26 7.27 -7.41
C ILE A 98 -28.79 7.12 -7.55
N ARG A 99 -29.30 7.50 -8.70
CA ARG A 99 -30.68 7.20 -9.13
C ARG A 99 -30.73 6.98 -10.63
N ILE A 100 -31.75 6.32 -11.08
CA ILE A 100 -32.02 6.18 -12.52
C ILE A 100 -32.54 7.52 -13.06
N LYS A 101 -32.06 7.94 -14.24
CA LYS A 101 -32.55 9.13 -14.93
C LYS A 101 -34.04 8.95 -15.26
N PRO A 102 -34.89 9.97 -15.07
CA PRO A 102 -36.28 9.89 -15.48
C PRO A 102 -36.41 9.55 -16.97
N GLY A 103 -37.18 8.52 -17.29
CA GLY A 103 -37.39 8.06 -18.64
C GLY A 103 -36.45 6.96 -19.14
N ALA A 104 -35.24 6.84 -18.60
CA ALA A 104 -34.24 5.88 -19.05
C ALA A 104 -34.70 4.41 -18.97
N ALA A 105 -35.45 4.07 -17.92
CA ALA A 105 -36.00 2.72 -17.76
C ALA A 105 -37.04 2.37 -18.84
N GLN A 106 -37.78 3.35 -19.30
CA GLN A 106 -38.78 3.18 -20.39
C GLN A 106 -38.09 3.11 -21.77
N GLU A 107 -37.09 3.97 -21.98
CA GLU A 107 -36.35 4.00 -23.24
C GLU A 107 -35.56 2.71 -23.50
N GLN A 108 -34.98 2.13 -22.45
CA GLN A 108 -34.19 0.91 -22.54
C GLN A 108 -34.96 -0.36 -22.09
N ASN A 109 -36.25 -0.22 -21.79
CA ASN A 109 -37.19 -1.30 -21.50
C ASN A 109 -36.77 -2.25 -20.37
N PHE A 110 -36.32 -1.69 -19.23
CA PHE A 110 -36.01 -2.47 -18.04
C PHE A 110 -36.83 -2.03 -16.82
N SER A 111 -37.12 -2.95 -15.91
CA SER A 111 -37.83 -2.68 -14.66
C SER A 111 -36.90 -2.48 -13.48
N PHE A 112 -35.77 -3.20 -13.46
CA PHE A 112 -34.75 -3.15 -12.42
C PHE A 112 -33.37 -3.07 -13.04
N LEU A 113 -32.52 -2.22 -12.44
CA LEU A 113 -31.11 -2.11 -12.74
C LEU A 113 -30.31 -2.70 -11.58
N ARG A 114 -29.49 -3.69 -11.86
CA ARG A 114 -28.59 -4.34 -10.92
C ARG A 114 -27.19 -3.80 -11.10
N ILE A 115 -26.60 -3.27 -10.04
CA ILE A 115 -25.20 -2.84 -9.98
C ILE A 115 -24.45 -3.78 -9.05
N LEU A 116 -23.33 -4.32 -9.49
CA LEU A 116 -22.52 -5.26 -8.70
C LEU A 116 -21.65 -4.53 -7.68
N ASP A 117 -21.31 -5.25 -6.61
CA ASP A 117 -20.26 -4.80 -5.69
C ASP A 117 -18.93 -4.65 -6.44
N GLN A 118 -18.08 -3.73 -5.99
CA GLN A 118 -16.78 -3.42 -6.58
C GLN A 118 -16.84 -2.88 -8.03
N THR A 119 -18.03 -2.40 -8.47
CA THR A 119 -18.17 -1.70 -9.78
C THR A 119 -17.22 -0.49 -9.81
N LYS A 120 -16.42 -0.40 -10.88
CA LYS A 120 -15.36 0.58 -11.06
C LYS A 120 -15.86 1.88 -11.66
N LEU A 121 -15.35 2.99 -11.15
CA LEU A 121 -15.59 4.34 -11.64
C LEU A 121 -14.28 5.10 -11.77
N ILE A 122 -14.23 6.06 -12.68
CA ILE A 122 -13.13 7.04 -12.77
C ILE A 122 -13.72 8.43 -12.57
N SER A 123 -13.16 9.20 -11.65
CA SER A 123 -13.58 10.58 -11.47
C SER A 123 -13.06 11.48 -12.58
N GLU A 124 -13.93 12.29 -13.18
CA GLU A 124 -13.54 13.27 -14.20
C GLU A 124 -12.69 14.43 -13.61
N SER A 125 -12.76 14.66 -12.31
CA SER A 125 -12.06 15.79 -11.66
C SER A 125 -10.58 15.55 -11.43
N ASN A 126 -10.18 14.34 -11.04
CA ASN A 126 -8.79 13.98 -10.72
C ASN A 126 -8.26 12.78 -11.52
N ASN A 127 -9.10 12.19 -12.37
CA ASN A 127 -8.79 11.04 -13.22
C ASN A 127 -8.26 9.80 -12.42
N LEU A 128 -8.69 9.68 -11.15
CA LEU A 128 -8.34 8.55 -10.30
C LEU A 128 -9.45 7.49 -10.30
N PRO A 129 -9.09 6.21 -10.07
CA PRO A 129 -10.03 5.12 -9.95
C PRO A 129 -10.74 5.14 -8.59
N TYR A 130 -12.01 4.77 -8.61
CA TYR A 130 -12.88 4.56 -7.46
C TYR A 130 -13.69 3.29 -7.69
N PHE A 131 -14.22 2.72 -6.62
CA PHE A 131 -15.15 1.60 -6.71
C PHE A 131 -16.25 1.71 -5.64
N ILE A 132 -17.37 1.05 -5.90
CA ILE A 132 -18.50 0.98 -4.96
C ILE A 132 -18.27 -0.18 -4.00
N GLN A 133 -18.50 0.04 -2.71
CA GLN A 133 -18.54 -1.01 -1.71
C GLN A 133 -19.95 -1.12 -1.13
N LEU A 134 -20.59 -2.27 -1.34
CA LEU A 134 -21.97 -2.53 -0.88
C LEU A 134 -22.04 -3.22 0.50
N GLY A 135 -20.88 -3.61 1.05
CA GLY A 135 -20.78 -4.32 2.33
C GLY A 135 -20.46 -5.81 2.16
N SER A 136 -20.15 -6.48 3.26
CA SER A 136 -19.63 -7.86 3.26
C SER A 136 -20.63 -8.94 2.81
N VAL A 137 -21.93 -8.63 2.78
CA VAL A 137 -23.01 -9.60 2.52
C VAL A 137 -23.76 -9.32 1.23
N THR A 138 -23.68 -8.09 0.71
CA THR A 138 -24.47 -7.64 -0.44
C THR A 138 -23.61 -7.67 -1.69
N GLU A 139 -23.84 -8.63 -2.58
CA GLU A 139 -23.10 -8.74 -3.86
C GLU A 139 -23.59 -7.77 -4.94
N SER A 140 -24.78 -7.22 -4.78
CA SER A 140 -25.38 -6.28 -5.74
C SER A 140 -26.46 -5.43 -5.13
N ILE A 141 -26.67 -4.24 -5.68
CA ILE A 141 -27.80 -3.37 -5.39
C ILE A 141 -28.78 -3.37 -6.54
N LEU A 142 -30.09 -3.35 -6.22
CA LEU A 142 -31.15 -3.26 -7.19
C LEU A 142 -31.77 -1.88 -7.14
N LEU A 143 -31.82 -1.19 -8.28
CA LEU A 143 -32.51 0.09 -8.45
C LEU A 143 -33.78 -0.15 -9.27
N GLU A 144 -34.92 0.36 -8.75
CA GLU A 144 -36.21 0.28 -9.47
C GLU A 144 -36.26 1.34 -10.56
N GLY A 145 -36.63 0.94 -11.78
CA GLY A 145 -36.73 1.83 -12.93
C GLY A 145 -37.74 2.97 -12.80
N ILE A 146 -38.75 2.78 -11.97
CA ILE A 146 -39.84 3.75 -11.73
C ILE A 146 -39.51 4.64 -10.51
N SER A 147 -38.61 4.24 -9.64
CA SER A 147 -38.28 5.00 -8.44
C SER A 147 -37.42 6.22 -8.76
N ASN A 148 -37.87 7.39 -8.28
CA ASN A 148 -37.09 8.63 -8.35
C ASN A 148 -36.21 8.84 -7.09
N GLU A 149 -36.14 7.85 -6.23
CA GLU A 149 -35.36 7.95 -4.99
C GLU A 149 -33.87 7.75 -5.22
N PHE A 150 -33.07 8.51 -4.48
CA PHE A 150 -31.64 8.33 -4.45
C PHE A 150 -31.25 7.20 -3.51
N VAL A 151 -30.44 6.29 -3.98
CA VAL A 151 -29.82 5.24 -3.18
C VAL A 151 -28.40 5.64 -2.82
N ASN A 152 -28.05 5.51 -1.54
CA ASN A 152 -26.72 5.82 -1.04
C ASN A 152 -25.84 4.57 -1.15
N VAL A 153 -24.67 4.73 -1.76
CA VAL A 153 -23.65 3.69 -1.85
C VAL A 153 -22.32 4.22 -1.31
N LYS A 154 -21.56 3.37 -0.64
CA LYS A 154 -20.22 3.73 -0.18
C LYS A 154 -19.27 3.73 -1.37
N LEU A 155 -18.54 4.82 -1.54
CA LEU A 155 -17.51 4.99 -2.58
C LEU A 155 -16.14 5.02 -1.93
N ILE A 156 -15.21 4.25 -2.47
CA ILE A 156 -13.83 4.16 -1.98
C ILE A 156 -12.86 4.48 -3.13
N GLN A 157 -11.88 5.32 -2.84
CA GLN A 157 -10.81 5.61 -3.78
C GLN A 157 -9.82 4.47 -3.81
N GLY A 158 -9.44 4.05 -4.99
CA GLY A 158 -8.37 3.09 -5.19
C GLY A 158 -8.68 2.08 -6.27
N GLU A 159 -7.69 1.25 -6.53
CA GLU A 159 -7.76 0.15 -7.46
C GLU A 159 -7.67 -1.17 -6.69
N LEU A 160 -8.63 -2.07 -6.96
CA LEU A 160 -8.62 -3.42 -6.39
C LEU A 160 -7.59 -4.27 -7.12
N GLU A 161 -6.69 -4.86 -6.37
CA GLU A 161 -5.71 -5.83 -6.87
C GLU A 161 -5.83 -7.15 -6.12
N GLU A 162 -5.61 -8.24 -6.82
CA GLU A 162 -5.69 -9.59 -6.28
C GLU A 162 -4.36 -10.32 -6.46
N GLN A 163 -3.86 -10.92 -5.41
CA GLN A 163 -2.71 -11.82 -5.48
C GLN A 163 -3.07 -13.19 -4.93
N THR A 164 -2.70 -14.23 -5.67
CA THR A 164 -2.93 -15.62 -5.27
C THR A 164 -1.62 -16.23 -4.77
N LYS A 165 -1.70 -16.95 -3.64
CA LYS A 165 -0.62 -17.74 -3.04
C LYS A 165 -1.12 -19.17 -2.80
N THR A 166 -0.17 -20.08 -2.66
CA THR A 166 -0.49 -21.50 -2.37
C THR A 166 -0.13 -21.80 -0.92
N GLY A 167 -1.07 -22.40 -0.19
CA GLY A 167 -0.88 -22.83 1.19
C GLY A 167 0.22 -23.88 1.29
N THR A 168 1.03 -23.80 2.33
CA THR A 168 2.15 -24.74 2.59
C THR A 168 1.78 -25.84 3.57
N GLY A 169 0.68 -25.70 4.32
CA GLY A 169 0.27 -26.62 5.38
C GLY A 169 1.15 -26.58 6.63
N LYS A 170 2.07 -25.60 6.73
CA LYS A 170 2.96 -25.46 7.88
C LYS A 170 2.36 -24.59 8.97
N ASN A 171 2.72 -24.85 10.22
CA ASN A 171 2.39 -23.98 11.34
C ASN A 171 2.95 -22.57 11.13
N LEU A 172 2.18 -21.55 11.51
CA LEU A 172 2.55 -20.14 11.41
C LEU A 172 3.02 -19.73 10.00
N GLN A 173 2.42 -20.32 8.96
CA GLN A 173 2.75 -19.93 7.61
C GLN A 173 2.45 -18.46 7.37
N SER A 174 3.34 -17.78 6.67
CA SER A 174 3.20 -16.38 6.34
C SER A 174 3.55 -16.09 4.89
N PHE A 175 2.94 -15.07 4.33
CA PHE A 175 3.17 -14.62 2.96
C PHE A 175 3.37 -13.12 2.95
N THR A 176 4.43 -12.68 2.28
CA THR A 176 4.66 -11.26 2.00
C THR A 176 4.10 -10.93 0.61
N LEU A 177 3.30 -9.89 0.55
CA LEU A 177 2.74 -9.32 -0.66
C LEU A 177 3.30 -7.92 -0.84
N THR A 178 3.83 -7.63 -2.02
CA THR A 178 4.36 -6.31 -2.37
C THR A 178 3.50 -5.67 -3.43
N ALA A 179 3.32 -4.37 -3.35
CA ALA A 179 2.56 -3.60 -4.31
C ALA A 179 3.35 -2.36 -4.77
N LYS A 180 3.00 -1.83 -5.93
CA LYS A 180 3.65 -0.64 -6.51
C LYS A 180 3.21 0.66 -5.84
N LYS A 181 1.99 0.68 -5.31
CA LYS A 181 1.38 1.79 -4.58
C LYS A 181 1.14 1.38 -3.12
N PRO A 182 0.91 2.33 -2.22
CA PRO A 182 0.50 2.02 -0.84
C PRO A 182 -0.79 1.18 -0.84
N ILE A 183 -0.81 0.13 0.00
CA ILE A 183 -2.01 -0.68 0.24
C ILE A 183 -2.83 -0.01 1.32
N ASP A 184 -4.13 0.07 1.10
CA ASP A 184 -5.08 0.61 2.08
C ASP A 184 -5.06 -0.17 3.40
N ASN A 185 -5.27 0.55 4.50
CA ASN A 185 -5.18 -0.06 5.83
C ASN A 185 -6.40 -0.92 6.18
N GLU A 186 -7.58 -0.54 5.70
CA GLU A 186 -8.86 -1.15 6.08
C GLU A 186 -9.37 -2.18 5.07
N ASN A 187 -9.11 -1.94 3.78
CA ASN A 187 -9.71 -2.73 2.72
C ASN A 187 -8.75 -3.81 2.21
N VAL A 188 -8.55 -4.81 3.06
CA VAL A 188 -7.83 -6.05 2.73
C VAL A 188 -8.77 -7.23 3.02
N PHE A 189 -8.86 -8.17 2.09
CA PHE A 189 -9.73 -9.35 2.19
C PHE A 189 -8.92 -10.60 1.89
N VAL A 190 -9.05 -11.61 2.74
CA VAL A 190 -8.35 -12.88 2.58
C VAL A 190 -9.36 -14.00 2.39
N LYS A 191 -9.21 -14.79 1.34
CA LYS A 191 -10.02 -15.98 1.08
C LYS A 191 -9.11 -17.20 0.93
N VAL A 192 -9.48 -18.31 1.55
CA VAL A 192 -8.79 -19.60 1.38
C VAL A 192 -9.77 -20.61 0.80
N ASN A 193 -9.46 -21.16 -0.38
CA ASN A 193 -10.35 -22.03 -1.15
C ASN A 193 -11.76 -21.43 -1.39
N GLY A 194 -11.84 -20.09 -1.55
CA GLY A 194 -13.10 -19.35 -1.74
C GLY A 194 -13.80 -18.93 -0.44
N GLU A 195 -13.41 -19.45 0.71
CA GLU A 195 -13.99 -19.09 2.01
C GLU A 195 -13.32 -17.85 2.60
N PRO A 196 -14.09 -16.86 3.07
CA PRO A 196 -13.53 -15.65 3.66
C PRO A 196 -12.91 -15.93 5.04
N PHE A 197 -11.78 -15.26 5.32
CA PHE A 197 -11.11 -15.27 6.60
C PHE A 197 -11.28 -13.91 7.28
N GLU A 198 -11.56 -13.94 8.57
CA GLU A 198 -11.61 -12.75 9.41
C GLU A 198 -10.19 -12.25 9.70
N ILE A 199 -9.99 -10.93 9.60
CA ILE A 199 -8.70 -10.32 9.92
C ILE A 199 -8.74 -9.87 11.37
N VAL A 200 -7.77 -10.32 12.15
CA VAL A 200 -7.58 -9.96 13.57
C VAL A 200 -6.36 -9.07 13.75
N ASP A 201 -6.33 -8.30 14.83
CA ASP A 201 -5.26 -7.34 15.11
C ASP A 201 -4.02 -8.00 15.73
N SER A 202 -4.19 -9.11 16.41
CA SER A 202 -3.12 -9.84 17.10
C SER A 202 -3.24 -11.35 16.91
N LEU A 203 -2.11 -12.05 16.95
CA LEU A 203 -2.09 -13.53 17.00
C LEU A 203 -2.79 -14.07 18.25
N TYR A 204 -2.81 -13.30 19.34
CA TYR A 204 -3.47 -13.70 20.59
C TYR A 204 -5.00 -13.62 20.52
N ASP A 205 -5.55 -12.92 19.54
CA ASP A 205 -6.99 -12.80 19.33
C ASP A 205 -7.53 -13.97 18.49
N MET A 206 -6.66 -14.79 17.92
CA MET A 206 -7.04 -15.94 17.13
C MET A 206 -7.59 -17.05 17.98
N VAL A 207 -8.78 -17.54 17.66
CA VAL A 207 -9.43 -18.68 18.30
C VAL A 207 -9.08 -19.96 17.54
N LYS A 208 -8.80 -21.04 18.26
CA LYS A 208 -8.43 -22.32 17.68
C LYS A 208 -9.52 -22.85 16.74
N GLY A 209 -9.14 -23.12 15.50
CA GLY A 209 -10.01 -23.67 14.45
C GLY A 209 -10.82 -22.64 13.68
N ASP A 210 -10.84 -21.38 14.12
CA ASP A 210 -11.56 -20.33 13.43
C ASP A 210 -10.78 -19.84 12.20
N LYS A 211 -11.51 -19.51 11.14
CA LYS A 211 -10.96 -18.99 9.88
C LYS A 211 -10.50 -17.55 10.03
N GLN A 212 -9.42 -17.38 10.75
CA GLN A 212 -8.84 -16.07 11.09
C GLN A 212 -7.42 -15.96 10.56
N CYS A 213 -7.02 -14.76 10.21
CA CYS A 213 -5.66 -14.42 9.80
C CYS A 213 -5.27 -13.04 10.33
N LEU A 214 -3.96 -12.81 10.47
CA LEU A 214 -3.40 -11.53 10.88
C LEU A 214 -2.75 -10.87 9.69
N VAL A 215 -3.08 -9.60 9.44
CA VAL A 215 -2.46 -8.79 8.39
C VAL A 215 -1.63 -7.69 9.02
N LYS A 216 -0.33 -7.69 8.74
CA LYS A 216 0.61 -6.65 9.21
C LYS A 216 1.23 -5.89 8.04
N THR A 217 1.62 -4.66 8.31
CA THR A 217 2.39 -3.86 7.36
C THR A 217 3.76 -4.49 7.13
N GLY A 218 4.12 -4.72 5.87
CA GLY A 218 5.41 -5.28 5.48
C GLY A 218 6.58 -4.33 5.78
N ILE A 219 7.73 -4.85 6.16
CA ILE A 219 8.94 -4.05 6.46
C ILE A 219 9.38 -3.22 5.24
N SER A 220 9.21 -3.78 4.04
CA SER A 220 9.60 -3.13 2.77
C SER A 220 8.41 -2.45 2.06
N GLY A 221 7.33 -2.16 2.77
CA GLY A 221 6.03 -1.81 2.22
C GLY A 221 5.20 -3.06 1.90
N GLY A 222 3.96 -2.87 1.47
CA GLY A 222 3.05 -4.00 1.24
C GLY A 222 2.48 -4.57 2.53
N ILE A 223 2.09 -5.83 2.51
CA ILE A 223 1.47 -6.54 3.64
C ILE A 223 2.09 -7.92 3.85
N ASP A 224 2.13 -8.32 5.11
CA ASP A 224 2.45 -9.69 5.52
C ASP A 224 1.19 -10.31 6.11
N VAL A 225 0.76 -11.45 5.56
CA VAL A 225 -0.38 -12.23 6.05
C VAL A 225 0.13 -13.42 6.83
N TYR A 226 -0.35 -13.59 8.06
CA TYR A 226 0.01 -14.68 8.96
C TYR A 226 -1.20 -15.52 9.27
N PHE A 227 -1.01 -16.83 9.28
CA PHE A 227 -2.04 -17.81 9.68
C PHE A 227 -1.67 -18.46 11.00
N GLY A 228 -2.62 -19.20 11.57
CA GLY A 228 -2.47 -19.84 12.87
C GLY A 228 -1.54 -21.04 12.89
N ASN A 229 -1.61 -21.75 14.01
CA ASN A 229 -0.93 -23.01 14.27
C ASN A 229 -1.93 -24.03 14.87
N GLU A 230 -1.42 -25.11 15.48
CA GLU A 230 -2.25 -26.14 16.12
C GLU A 230 -2.97 -25.64 17.38
N ASP A 231 -2.49 -24.56 18.00
CA ASP A 231 -3.00 -24.03 19.26
C ASP A 231 -3.99 -22.87 19.06
N PHE A 232 -3.84 -22.08 18.00
CA PHE A 232 -4.69 -20.93 17.70
C PHE A 232 -4.83 -20.70 16.20
N GLY A 233 -5.98 -20.12 15.78
CA GLY A 233 -6.34 -19.86 14.39
C GLY A 233 -6.49 -21.15 13.57
N TYR A 234 -6.33 -21.00 12.27
CA TYR A 234 -6.48 -22.05 11.27
C TYR A 234 -5.21 -22.18 10.43
N ILE A 235 -4.82 -23.41 10.10
CA ILE A 235 -3.69 -23.71 9.21
C ILE A 235 -4.25 -24.02 7.82
N PRO A 236 -4.09 -23.12 6.82
CA PRO A 236 -4.46 -23.45 5.45
C PRO A 236 -3.73 -24.72 4.97
N PRO A 237 -4.45 -25.72 4.47
CA PRO A 237 -3.84 -26.98 4.01
C PRO A 237 -2.81 -26.77 2.90
N ALA A 238 -1.88 -27.72 2.78
CA ALA A 238 -0.94 -27.72 1.66
C ALA A 238 -1.70 -27.78 0.33
N GLY A 239 -1.32 -26.93 -0.61
CA GLY A 239 -1.98 -26.82 -1.92
C GLY A 239 -3.26 -25.99 -1.94
N SER A 240 -3.76 -25.47 -0.79
CA SER A 240 -4.91 -24.57 -0.77
C SER A 240 -4.63 -23.29 -1.54
N ARG A 241 -5.64 -22.78 -2.26
CA ARG A 241 -5.57 -21.50 -2.95
C ARG A 241 -5.89 -20.38 -1.96
N ILE A 242 -4.91 -19.51 -1.69
CA ILE A 242 -5.05 -18.33 -0.83
C ILE A 242 -5.12 -17.13 -1.74
N VAL A 243 -6.23 -16.41 -1.70
CA VAL A 243 -6.48 -15.21 -2.49
C VAL A 243 -6.53 -14.03 -1.53
N VAL A 244 -5.67 -13.06 -1.77
CA VAL A 244 -5.66 -11.80 -1.01
C VAL A 244 -6.03 -10.67 -1.95
N THR A 245 -7.18 -10.05 -1.70
CA THR A 245 -7.67 -8.86 -2.42
C THR A 245 -7.41 -7.64 -1.55
N TYR A 246 -6.82 -6.62 -2.11
CA TYR A 246 -6.51 -5.38 -1.41
C TYR A 246 -6.67 -4.17 -2.31
N VAL A 247 -6.81 -3.00 -1.70
CA VAL A 247 -6.96 -1.72 -2.39
C VAL A 247 -5.63 -0.99 -2.46
N LEU A 248 -5.23 -0.58 -3.65
CA LEU A 248 -4.12 0.34 -3.87
C LEU A 248 -4.65 1.77 -3.79
N THR A 249 -4.15 2.56 -2.85
CA THR A 249 -4.62 3.92 -2.62
C THR A 249 -3.63 4.97 -3.11
N ASP A 250 -4.17 6.10 -3.58
CA ASP A 250 -3.43 7.31 -3.87
C ASP A 250 -3.49 8.32 -2.69
N GLY A 251 -4.06 7.89 -1.55
CA GLY A 251 -4.12 8.67 -0.32
C GLY A 251 -4.82 10.02 -0.49
N TYR A 252 -4.17 11.09 -0.06
CA TYR A 252 -4.73 12.45 -0.12
C TYR A 252 -5.14 12.91 -1.52
N ALA A 253 -4.47 12.43 -2.58
CA ALA A 253 -4.82 12.77 -3.95
C ALA A 253 -6.23 12.26 -4.36
N GLY A 254 -6.72 11.25 -3.65
CA GLY A 254 -8.07 10.73 -3.82
C GLY A 254 -9.19 11.58 -3.19
N ASN A 255 -8.86 12.61 -2.43
CA ASN A 255 -9.87 13.47 -1.83
C ASN A 255 -10.58 14.32 -2.89
N ILE A 256 -11.90 14.36 -2.81
CA ILE A 256 -12.73 15.21 -3.65
C ILE A 256 -13.41 16.25 -2.75
N PHE A 257 -12.91 17.48 -2.80
CA PHE A 257 -13.49 18.63 -2.12
C PHE A 257 -14.41 19.36 -3.08
N SER A 258 -15.66 18.93 -3.15
CA SER A 258 -16.64 19.60 -3.98
C SER A 258 -17.37 20.69 -3.19
N LYS A 259 -17.20 21.95 -3.60
CA LYS A 259 -18.10 23.05 -3.21
C LYS A 259 -19.39 23.07 -4.04
N SER A 260 -19.46 22.23 -5.06
CA SER A 260 -20.62 22.09 -5.95
C SER A 260 -20.89 20.62 -6.25
N ASN A 261 -22.14 20.21 -6.28
CA ASN A 261 -22.61 18.86 -6.60
C ASN A 261 -22.32 18.40 -8.04
N GLN A 262 -21.17 18.78 -8.61
CA GLN A 262 -20.87 18.61 -10.04
C GLN A 262 -19.70 17.68 -10.33
N VAL A 263 -19.26 16.88 -9.37
CA VAL A 263 -18.27 15.86 -9.69
C VAL A 263 -18.97 14.72 -10.42
N LYS A 264 -18.53 14.49 -11.65
CA LYS A 264 -19.02 13.38 -12.48
C LYS A 264 -18.04 12.22 -12.42
N PHE A 265 -18.59 11.03 -12.48
CA PHE A 265 -17.85 9.79 -12.62
C PHE A 265 -18.13 9.15 -13.97
N GLN A 266 -17.13 8.52 -14.51
CA GLN A 266 -17.20 7.64 -15.65
C GLN A 266 -17.29 6.20 -15.17
N TRP A 267 -18.43 5.57 -15.32
CA TRP A 267 -18.63 4.17 -14.99
C TRP A 267 -17.87 3.30 -16.02
N LYS A 268 -17.07 2.36 -15.52
CA LYS A 268 -16.26 1.48 -16.38
C LYS A 268 -16.88 0.10 -16.55
N ASP A 269 -17.62 -0.34 -15.54
CA ASP A 269 -18.32 -1.61 -15.58
C ASP A 269 -19.80 -1.38 -15.91
N PRO A 270 -20.47 -2.30 -16.61
CA PRO A 270 -21.88 -2.20 -16.93
C PRO A 270 -22.77 -2.47 -15.71
N GLY A 271 -23.99 -1.96 -15.75
CA GLY A 271 -25.09 -2.48 -14.96
C GLY A 271 -25.80 -3.62 -15.69
N PHE A 272 -26.67 -4.33 -14.98
CA PHE A 272 -27.43 -5.45 -15.56
C PHE A 272 -28.92 -5.19 -15.41
N SER A 273 -29.66 -5.41 -16.49
CA SER A 273 -31.13 -5.37 -16.47
C SER A 273 -31.70 -6.56 -15.70
N ASN A 274 -33.00 -6.52 -15.42
CA ASN A 274 -33.73 -7.67 -14.85
C ASN A 274 -33.72 -8.93 -15.73
N ILE A 275 -33.39 -8.81 -17.00
CA ILE A 275 -33.25 -9.92 -17.97
C ILE A 275 -31.78 -10.36 -18.13
N GLY A 276 -30.83 -9.65 -17.52
CA GLY A 276 -29.40 -9.96 -17.60
C GLY A 276 -28.65 -9.22 -18.70
N ASP A 277 -29.30 -8.33 -19.45
CA ASP A 277 -28.65 -7.51 -20.46
C ASP A 277 -27.74 -6.47 -19.81
N GLU A 278 -26.55 -6.26 -20.41
CA GLU A 278 -25.61 -5.21 -20.01
C GLU A 278 -26.11 -3.82 -20.41
N LEU A 279 -26.06 -2.90 -19.46
CA LEU A 279 -26.53 -1.52 -19.61
C LEU A 279 -25.42 -0.53 -19.31
N ASP A 280 -25.28 0.52 -20.13
CA ASP A 280 -24.30 1.59 -19.85
C ASP A 280 -24.80 2.51 -18.73
N LEU A 281 -24.11 2.41 -17.59
CA LEU A 281 -24.46 3.20 -16.39
C LEU A 281 -24.25 4.71 -16.60
N ASN A 282 -23.39 5.14 -17.52
CA ASN A 282 -23.16 6.55 -17.83
C ASN A 282 -24.39 7.21 -18.46
N GLU A 283 -25.15 6.46 -19.22
CA GLU A 283 -26.38 6.95 -19.87
C GLU A 283 -27.57 6.92 -18.92
N ILE A 284 -27.63 5.93 -18.04
CA ILE A 284 -28.81 5.62 -17.22
C ILE A 284 -28.83 6.33 -15.87
N LEU A 285 -27.67 6.53 -15.24
CA LEU A 285 -27.60 7.03 -13.86
C LEU A 285 -27.41 8.55 -13.79
N THR A 286 -28.02 9.13 -12.75
CA THR A 286 -27.71 10.47 -12.25
C THR A 286 -27.04 10.34 -10.88
N GLU A 287 -25.94 11.05 -10.68
CA GLU A 287 -25.07 10.95 -9.53
C GLU A 287 -25.05 12.25 -8.72
N GLN A 288 -24.92 12.13 -7.40
CA GLN A 288 -24.62 13.23 -6.49
C GLN A 288 -23.61 12.78 -5.44
N ILE A 289 -22.55 13.54 -5.29
CA ILE A 289 -21.53 13.33 -4.24
C ILE A 289 -21.66 14.42 -3.18
N PHE A 290 -21.50 14.05 -1.92
CA PHE A 290 -21.45 15.01 -0.83
C PHE A 290 -20.05 15.49 -0.50
N ALA A 291 -19.15 14.61 -0.23
CA ALA A 291 -17.73 14.84 -0.05
C ALA A 291 -17.02 13.49 0.01
N LEU A 292 -15.79 13.45 -0.35
CA LEU A 292 -14.94 12.28 -0.31
C LEU A 292 -13.62 12.69 0.32
N SER A 293 -13.33 12.18 1.51
CA SER A 293 -12.13 12.52 2.25
C SER A 293 -11.53 11.29 2.91
N MET A 294 -10.25 11.31 3.16
CA MET A 294 -9.62 10.33 4.02
C MET A 294 -10.22 10.42 5.43
N SER A 295 -10.57 9.29 6.02
CA SER A 295 -10.87 9.23 7.44
C SER A 295 -9.61 9.62 8.22
N SER A 296 -9.75 10.59 9.10
CA SER A 296 -8.66 11.07 9.98
C SER A 296 -8.34 10.04 11.06
#